data_e2d52ce8a297d0e09c59684d6e133ebd
#
_entry.id   e2d52ce8a297d0e09c59684d6e133ebd
#
_cell.length_a   1.000
_cell.length_b   1.000
_cell.length_c   1.000
_cell.angle_alpha   90.00
_cell.angle_beta   90.00
_cell.angle_gamma   90.00
#
_symmetry.space_group_name_H-M   'P 1'
#
loop_
_entity.id
_entity.type
_entity.pdbx_description
1 polymer ?
#
loop_
_entity_poly.entity_id
_entity_poly.type
_entity_poly.pdbx_seq_one_letter_code
_entity_poly.pdbx_strand_id
1 'polypeptide(L)'
;FRRRGGKVGRGRGRRIRRFRCFAPETAIQLKNGTTRQMKNLELGDVLINGSIVEATMNIRNHNDPYYKIGDIHVTGSHYVKDGNVYKQVRNFSKAEPTDKVAKVVCCLVTNDHKIPVGDFVFWDWEDNLVPNHIQQPSKITTLRNRTRNTSVVGDK
;
A
#
# COMPACT_ATOMS: atom_id res chain seq x y z
N PHE A 1 -35.65 -33.67 -24.72
CA PHE A 1 -35.27 -32.50 -24.62
C PHE A 1 -34.29 -32.16 -23.56
N ARG A 2 -33.13 -31.71 -23.91
CA ARG A 2 -32.15 -31.65 -23.02
C ARG A 2 -31.90 -30.37 -22.50
N ARG A 3 -31.75 -30.26 -21.34
CA ARG A 3 -31.53 -29.13 -20.74
C ARG A 3 -30.13 -28.98 -20.56
N ARG A 4 -29.53 -28.23 -21.07
CA ARG A 4 -28.27 -28.00 -20.91
C ARG A 4 -28.14 -27.35 -19.67
N GLY A 5 -27.76 -27.97 -18.72
CA GLY A 5 -27.35 -27.38 -17.51
C GLY A 5 -26.30 -26.37 -17.84
N GLY A 6 -26.66 -25.15 -17.74
CA GLY A 6 -25.70 -24.11 -17.89
C GLY A 6 -24.68 -24.33 -16.84
N LYS A 7 -23.49 -24.53 -17.23
CA LYS A 7 -22.40 -24.50 -16.31
C LYS A 7 -22.37 -23.13 -15.80
N VAL A 8 -22.88 -23.00 -14.65
CA VAL A 8 -22.63 -21.82 -13.94
C VAL A 8 -21.13 -21.79 -13.86
N GLY A 9 -20.56 -21.00 -14.67
CA GLY A 9 -19.17 -20.76 -14.59
C GLY A 9 -18.92 -20.34 -13.20
N ARG A 10 -18.22 -21.15 -12.45
CA ARG A 10 -17.76 -20.74 -11.17
C ARG A 10 -16.99 -19.53 -11.44
N GLY A 11 -17.58 -18.43 -11.09
CA GLY A 11 -16.86 -17.24 -11.09
C GLY A 11 -15.64 -17.53 -10.26
N ARG A 12 -14.51 -17.60 -10.88
CA ARG A 12 -13.28 -17.64 -10.18
C ARG A 12 -13.39 -16.52 -9.21
N GLY A 13 -13.38 -16.84 -7.96
CA GLY A 13 -13.43 -15.85 -6.95
C GLY A 13 -12.49 -14.76 -7.37
N ARG A 14 -13.03 -13.62 -7.71
CA ARG A 14 -12.20 -12.49 -8.02
C ARG A 14 -11.40 -12.30 -6.77
N ARG A 15 -10.13 -12.50 -6.89
CA ARG A 15 -9.24 -12.08 -5.84
C ARG A 15 -9.60 -10.64 -5.62
N ILE A 16 -10.16 -10.37 -4.48
CA ILE A 16 -10.38 -9.02 -4.07
C ILE A 16 -8.99 -8.45 -3.99
N ARG A 17 -8.65 -7.64 -4.95
CA ARG A 17 -7.39 -6.95 -4.90
C ARG A 17 -7.54 -5.96 -3.76
N ARG A 18 -6.87 -6.26 -2.70
CA ARG A 18 -6.84 -5.36 -1.58
C ARG A 18 -5.83 -4.29 -1.91
N PHE A 19 -6.31 -3.10 -2.08
CA PHE A 19 -5.43 -2.01 -2.41
C PHE A 19 -4.75 -1.51 -1.15
N ARG A 20 -3.50 -1.18 -1.25
CA ARG A 20 -2.72 -0.66 -0.14
C ARG A 20 -2.56 0.82 -0.34
N CYS A 21 -3.55 1.55 0.08
CA CYS A 21 -3.69 2.94 -0.29
C CYS A 21 -4.20 3.80 0.84
N PHE A 22 -4.11 5.08 0.64
CA PHE A 22 -4.52 6.10 1.60
C PHE A 22 -5.60 6.97 1.00
N ALA A 23 -6.26 7.75 1.84
CA ALA A 23 -7.12 8.80 1.37
C ALA A 23 -6.31 9.81 0.55
N PRO A 24 -6.83 10.29 -0.57
CA PRO A 24 -6.08 11.24 -1.40
C PRO A 24 -5.65 12.52 -0.68
N GLU A 25 -6.40 12.93 0.33
CA GLU A 25 -6.13 14.13 1.09
C GLU A 25 -5.14 13.93 2.22
N THR A 26 -4.56 12.75 2.36
CA THR A 26 -3.60 12.45 3.42
C THR A 26 -2.45 13.46 3.38
N ALA A 27 -2.17 14.08 4.53
CA ALA A 27 -1.12 15.09 4.62
C ALA A 27 0.25 14.44 4.67
N ILE A 28 1.12 14.82 3.77
CA ILE A 28 2.47 14.29 3.67
C ILE A 28 3.45 15.44 3.88
N GLN A 29 4.37 15.25 4.82
CA GLN A 29 5.38 16.27 5.08
C GLN A 29 6.59 16.06 4.17
N LEU A 30 7.05 17.12 3.57
CA LEU A 30 8.22 17.10 2.70
C LEU A 30 9.45 17.58 3.44
N LYS A 31 10.61 17.20 2.93
CA LYS A 31 11.87 17.54 3.59
C LYS A 31 12.10 19.04 3.66
N ASN A 32 11.53 19.80 2.74
CA ASN A 32 11.70 21.26 2.73
C ASN A 32 10.82 21.97 3.76
N GLY A 33 10.10 21.22 4.59
CA GLY A 33 9.26 21.81 5.64
C GLY A 33 7.81 22.07 5.23
N THR A 34 7.46 21.86 3.98
CA THR A 34 6.08 22.06 3.54
C THR A 34 5.28 20.76 3.69
N THR A 35 3.96 20.89 3.68
CA THR A 35 3.05 19.76 3.71
C THR A 35 2.23 19.76 2.43
N ARG A 36 2.01 18.59 1.88
CA ARG A 36 1.24 18.46 0.64
C ARG A 36 0.29 17.29 0.77
N GLN A 37 -0.85 17.33 0.13
CA GLN A 37 -1.74 16.17 0.11
C GLN A 37 -1.15 15.09 -0.77
N MET A 38 -1.35 13.83 -0.41
CA MET A 38 -0.78 12.72 -1.16
C MET A 38 -1.14 12.78 -2.65
N LYS A 39 -2.36 13.15 -2.97
CA LYS A 39 -2.80 13.23 -4.37
C LYS A 39 -2.04 14.28 -5.17
N ASN A 40 -1.35 15.19 -4.52
CA ASN A 40 -0.63 16.27 -5.18
C ASN A 40 0.88 16.04 -5.19
N LEU A 41 1.35 14.90 -4.72
CA LEU A 41 2.77 14.59 -4.77
C LEU A 41 3.20 14.31 -6.21
N GLU A 42 4.44 14.65 -6.51
CA GLU A 42 5.02 14.47 -7.84
C GLU A 42 6.26 13.61 -7.76
N LEU A 43 6.63 13.04 -8.88
CA LEU A 43 7.84 12.23 -8.95
C LEU A 43 9.03 13.10 -8.59
N GLY A 44 9.90 12.56 -7.77
CA GLY A 44 11.09 13.27 -7.31
C GLY A 44 10.89 14.07 -6.02
N ASP A 45 9.65 14.19 -5.53
CA ASP A 45 9.44 14.84 -4.24
C ASP A 45 10.18 14.08 -3.14
N VAL A 46 10.80 14.82 -2.22
CA VAL A 46 11.55 14.23 -1.13
C VAL A 46 10.74 14.37 0.16
N LEU A 47 10.42 13.25 0.76
CA LEU A 47 9.62 13.21 1.98
C LEU A 47 10.49 13.54 3.19
N ILE A 48 9.84 13.80 4.32
CA ILE A 48 10.55 14.30 5.49
C ILE A 48 11.65 13.38 6.00
N ASN A 49 11.52 12.08 5.76
CA ASN A 49 12.53 11.11 6.14
C ASN A 49 13.63 10.92 5.08
N GLY A 50 13.56 11.63 3.97
CA GLY A 50 14.51 11.49 2.87
C GLY A 50 14.06 10.56 1.77
N SER A 51 12.94 9.85 1.92
CA SER A 51 12.42 8.98 0.87
C SER A 51 12.03 9.79 -0.35
N ILE A 52 12.30 9.28 -1.54
CA ILE A 52 12.02 9.97 -2.80
C ILE A 52 10.88 9.29 -3.52
N VAL A 53 9.90 10.06 -3.95
CA VAL A 53 8.72 9.52 -4.66
C VAL A 53 9.13 9.08 -6.05
N GLU A 54 8.93 7.80 -6.36
CA GLU A 54 9.25 7.22 -7.65
C GLU A 54 8.02 6.90 -8.50
N ALA A 55 6.88 6.76 -7.86
CA ALA A 55 5.62 6.55 -8.57
C ALA A 55 4.46 7.03 -7.71
N THR A 56 3.42 7.52 -8.35
CA THR A 56 2.18 7.88 -7.66
C THR A 56 1.04 7.14 -8.35
N MET A 57 0.06 6.71 -7.57
CA MET A 57 -1.06 5.95 -8.10
C MET A 57 -2.36 6.43 -7.53
N ASN A 58 -3.34 6.62 -8.42
CA ASN A 58 -4.72 6.90 -8.02
C ASN A 58 -5.52 5.69 -8.49
N ILE A 59 -6.16 5.02 -7.58
CA ILE A 59 -6.82 3.75 -7.89
C ILE A 59 -8.29 3.85 -7.51
N ARG A 60 -9.14 3.33 -8.38
CA ARG A 60 -10.57 3.28 -8.07
C ARG A 60 -10.79 2.27 -6.97
N ASN A 61 -11.41 2.72 -5.90
CA ASN A 61 -11.70 1.86 -4.77
C ASN A 61 -12.98 1.06 -5.02
N HIS A 62 -12.95 -0.22 -4.66
CA HIS A 62 -14.11 -1.09 -4.83
C HIS A 62 -14.72 -1.43 -3.47
N ASN A 63 -15.27 -0.41 -2.82
CA ASN A 63 -15.98 -0.59 -1.56
C ASN A 63 -15.14 -1.10 -0.39
N ASP A 64 -13.86 -0.81 -0.42
CA ASP A 64 -12.98 -1.19 0.70
C ASP A 64 -12.96 -0.02 1.69
N PRO A 65 -13.51 -0.19 2.89
CA PRO A 65 -13.53 0.92 3.84
C PRO A 65 -12.17 1.17 4.44
N TYR A 66 -11.94 2.40 4.87
CA TYR A 66 -10.70 2.76 5.53
C TYR A 66 -10.66 2.28 6.96
N TYR A 67 -9.45 2.05 7.44
CA TYR A 67 -9.14 2.08 8.85
C TYR A 67 -8.62 3.48 9.18
N LYS A 68 -8.72 3.83 10.44
CA LYS A 68 -8.29 5.14 10.90
C LYS A 68 -7.22 4.97 11.95
N ILE A 69 -6.12 5.68 11.78
CA ILE A 69 -5.05 5.76 12.78
C ILE A 69 -4.88 7.26 13.05
N GLY A 70 -5.43 7.74 14.17
CA GLY A 70 -5.49 9.18 14.40
C GLY A 70 -6.30 9.83 13.29
N ASP A 71 -5.69 10.76 12.55
CA ASP A 71 -6.37 11.42 11.45
C ASP A 71 -6.06 10.76 10.10
N ILE A 72 -5.32 9.66 10.11
CA ILE A 72 -4.89 9.00 8.87
C ILE A 72 -5.94 7.98 8.47
N HIS A 73 -6.42 8.07 7.24
CA HIS A 73 -7.33 7.07 6.67
C HIS A 73 -6.55 6.23 5.67
N VAL A 74 -6.53 4.92 5.88
CA VAL A 74 -5.69 4.01 5.12
C VAL A 74 -6.40 2.67 5.00
N THR A 75 -6.16 1.94 3.94
CA THR A 75 -6.79 0.63 3.74
C THR A 75 -6.21 -0.39 4.73
N GLY A 76 -7.05 -1.33 5.14
CA GLY A 76 -6.68 -2.30 6.18
C GLY A 76 -5.59 -3.28 5.79
N SER A 77 -5.35 -3.45 4.49
CA SER A 77 -4.29 -4.36 4.02
C SER A 77 -2.93 -3.68 3.88
N HIS A 78 -2.87 -2.37 4.08
CA HIS A 78 -1.62 -1.63 3.99
C HIS A 78 -0.72 -2.01 5.17
N TYR A 79 0.59 -2.02 4.97
CA TYR A 79 1.52 -2.35 6.04
C TYR A 79 2.00 -1.10 6.76
N VAL A 80 2.01 -1.16 8.07
CA VAL A 80 2.48 -0.08 8.94
C VAL A 80 3.55 -0.64 9.87
N LYS A 81 4.54 0.17 10.16
CA LYS A 81 5.63 -0.24 11.05
C LYS A 81 5.17 -0.17 12.50
N ASP A 82 5.35 -1.27 13.22
CA ASP A 82 5.05 -1.34 14.63
C ASP A 82 6.28 -1.90 15.32
N GLY A 83 7.04 -1.04 15.99
CA GLY A 83 8.32 -1.43 16.55
C GLY A 83 9.29 -1.79 15.42
N ASN A 84 9.75 -3.01 15.40
CA ASN A 84 10.71 -3.46 14.40
C ASN A 84 10.09 -4.30 13.29
N VAL A 85 8.77 -4.41 13.26
CA VAL A 85 8.10 -5.24 12.25
C VAL A 85 7.03 -4.44 11.54
N TYR A 86 6.71 -4.87 10.32
CA TYR A 86 5.58 -4.32 9.58
C TYR A 86 4.40 -5.27 9.72
N LYS A 87 3.23 -4.74 9.98
CA LYS A 87 2.01 -5.53 10.06
C LYS A 87 0.90 -4.82 9.29
N GLN A 88 -0.09 -5.53 8.89
CA GLN A 88 -1.22 -4.91 8.20
C GLN A 88 -1.97 -3.99 9.16
N VAL A 89 -2.45 -2.88 8.64
CA VAL A 89 -3.18 -1.90 9.44
C VAL A 89 -4.33 -2.55 10.21
N ARG A 90 -5.02 -3.50 9.59
CA ARG A 90 -6.13 -4.19 10.26
C ARG A 90 -5.72 -4.91 11.54
N ASN A 91 -4.43 -5.22 11.67
CA ASN A 91 -3.91 -5.91 12.83
C ASN A 91 -3.11 -4.98 13.75
N PHE A 92 -3.14 -3.69 13.47
CA PHE A 92 -2.39 -2.71 14.26
C PHE A 92 -3.26 -2.21 15.40
N SER A 93 -2.75 -2.29 16.61
CA SER A 93 -3.54 -1.95 17.80
C SER A 93 -4.07 -0.52 17.83
N LYS A 94 -3.40 0.40 17.17
CA LYS A 94 -3.82 1.81 17.13
C LYS A 94 -4.77 2.11 15.98
N ALA A 95 -5.11 1.12 15.17
CA ALA A 95 -6.01 1.31 14.04
C ALA A 95 -7.43 0.93 14.42
N GLU A 96 -8.39 1.70 13.95
CA GLU A 96 -9.81 1.44 14.19
C GLU A 96 -10.53 1.30 12.85
N PRO A 97 -11.41 0.32 12.71
CA PRO A 97 -12.16 0.20 11.47
C PRO A 97 -13.14 1.35 11.32
N THR A 98 -13.43 1.76 10.11
CA THR A 98 -14.44 2.77 9.82
C THR A 98 -15.38 2.22 8.76
N ASP A 99 -16.51 2.89 8.55
CA ASP A 99 -17.39 2.56 7.45
C ASP A 99 -17.22 3.54 6.30
N LYS A 100 -16.18 4.36 6.36
CA LYS A 100 -15.94 5.37 5.34
C LYS A 100 -15.28 4.76 4.11
N VAL A 101 -15.92 4.95 2.97
CA VAL A 101 -15.43 4.43 1.69
C VAL A 101 -15.27 5.60 0.73
N ALA A 102 -14.10 5.71 0.11
CA ALA A 102 -13.86 6.73 -0.90
C ALA A 102 -13.88 6.09 -2.29
N LYS A 103 -14.17 6.88 -3.31
CA LYS A 103 -14.20 6.39 -4.68
C LYS A 103 -12.81 6.16 -5.22
N VAL A 104 -11.86 6.97 -4.82
CA VAL A 104 -10.49 6.91 -5.28
C VAL A 104 -9.57 6.90 -4.07
N VAL A 105 -8.56 6.07 -4.12
CA VAL A 105 -7.52 6.00 -3.09
C VAL A 105 -6.16 6.21 -3.75
N CYS A 106 -5.20 6.67 -2.98
CA CYS A 106 -3.87 7.00 -3.48
C CYS A 106 -2.78 6.18 -2.81
N CYS A 107 -1.77 5.85 -3.55
CA CYS A 107 -0.57 5.26 -2.99
C CYS A 107 0.68 5.78 -3.70
N LEU A 108 1.82 5.46 -3.14
CA LEU A 108 3.13 5.85 -3.64
C LEU A 108 4.04 4.65 -3.73
N VAL A 109 5.06 4.77 -4.55
CA VAL A 109 6.26 3.94 -4.45
C VAL A 109 7.41 4.91 -4.16
N THR A 110 8.22 4.59 -3.19
CA THR A 110 9.40 5.40 -2.86
C THR A 110 10.67 4.57 -3.05
N ASN A 111 11.80 5.25 -3.15
CA ASN A 111 13.08 4.58 -3.40
C ASN A 111 13.47 3.60 -2.29
N ASP A 112 13.00 3.80 -1.07
CA ASP A 112 13.30 2.93 0.06
C ASP A 112 12.05 2.25 0.61
N HIS A 113 10.94 2.30 -0.10
CA HIS A 113 9.66 1.69 0.25
C HIS A 113 9.02 2.24 1.53
N LYS A 114 9.44 3.40 1.99
CA LYS A 114 8.89 4.00 3.20
C LYS A 114 8.05 5.21 2.90
N ILE A 115 6.90 5.30 3.56
CA ILE A 115 6.03 6.46 3.46
C ILE A 115 5.77 6.98 4.87
N PRO A 116 6.40 8.07 5.27
CA PRO A 116 6.14 8.65 6.59
C PRO A 116 4.85 9.44 6.54
N VAL A 117 3.93 9.16 7.44
CA VAL A 117 2.68 9.89 7.58
C VAL A 117 2.47 10.15 9.07
N GLY A 118 2.50 11.41 9.48
CA GLY A 118 2.42 11.76 10.90
C GLY A 118 3.54 11.08 11.66
N ASP A 119 3.19 10.42 12.74
CA ASP A 119 4.16 9.73 13.58
C ASP A 119 4.43 8.29 13.15
N PHE A 120 3.89 7.88 12.02
CA PHE A 120 3.96 6.49 11.58
C PHE A 120 4.71 6.36 10.27
N VAL A 121 5.27 5.17 10.03
CA VAL A 121 5.91 4.85 8.77
C VAL A 121 5.16 3.68 8.17
N PHE A 122 4.75 3.84 6.92
CA PHE A 122 4.03 2.80 6.19
C PHE A 122 4.96 2.24 5.11
N TRP A 123 4.73 0.99 4.74
CA TRP A 123 5.38 0.44 3.56
C TRP A 123 4.66 1.01 2.34
N ASP A 124 5.32 1.00 1.20
CA ASP A 124 4.71 1.55 -0.02
C ASP A 124 3.86 0.51 -0.76
N TRP A 125 3.56 0.77 -2.01
CA TRP A 125 2.70 -0.12 -2.80
C TRP A 125 3.30 -1.51 -2.99
N GLU A 126 4.62 -1.65 -2.95
CA GLU A 126 5.29 -2.91 -3.23
C GLU A 126 5.37 -3.82 -2.03
N ASP A 127 4.24 -4.30 -1.58
CA ASP A 127 4.12 -5.08 -0.36
C ASP A 127 4.81 -6.43 -0.40
N ASN A 128 5.06 -6.97 -1.56
CA ASN A 128 5.79 -8.23 -1.66
C ASN A 128 7.24 -8.10 -1.22
N LEU A 129 7.71 -6.87 -1.01
CA LEU A 129 9.06 -6.64 -0.56
C LEU A 129 9.13 -6.28 0.94
N VAL A 130 8.03 -6.38 1.65
CA VAL A 130 7.98 -6.00 3.06
C VAL A 130 8.90 -6.89 3.89
N PRO A 131 9.82 -6.31 4.65
CA PRO A 131 10.72 -7.09 5.50
C PRO A 131 9.96 -7.79 6.61
N ASN A 132 10.42 -8.94 6.99
CA ASN A 132 9.83 -9.70 8.09
C ASN A 132 8.42 -10.12 7.78
N HIS A 133 8.09 -9.95 6.55
CA HIS A 133 6.76 -10.33 6.20
C HIS A 133 6.70 -11.79 6.23
N ILE A 134 7.60 -12.32 6.32
CA ILE A 134 7.77 -13.54 6.45
C ILE A 134 7.42 -14.53 7.03
N GLN A 135 7.47 -14.52 7.69
CA GLN A 135 6.98 -15.57 8.37
C GLN A 135 6.63 -16.52 7.34
N GLN A 136 6.88 -16.16 6.21
CA GLN A 136 6.55 -16.98 5.18
C GLN A 136 7.79 -17.40 4.68
N PRO A 137 8.29 -18.25 5.27
CA PRO A 137 9.55 -18.69 4.97
C PRO A 137 9.79 -18.89 3.57
N SER A 138 9.20 -19.48 2.96
CA SER A 138 9.47 -19.91 1.78
C SER A 138 9.59 -19.04 0.73
N LYS A 139 9.13 -18.22 0.72
CA LYS A 139 9.09 -17.47 -0.32
C LYS A 139 10.23 -16.91 -0.67
N ILE A 140 10.85 -17.03 -0.24
CA ILE A 140 11.94 -16.45 -0.50
C ILE A 140 12.53 -16.81 -1.53
N THR A 141 12.48 -16.96 -1.89
CA THR A 141 13.04 -17.20 -2.82
C THR A 141 13.23 -16.47 -3.62
N THR A 142 13.42 -16.26 -3.76
CA THR A 142 13.70 -15.74 -4.43
C THR A 142 13.89 -14.92 -4.91
N LEU A 143 14.13 -14.66 -5.02
CA LEU A 143 14.35 -13.87 -5.45
C LEU A 143 14.81 -13.53 -6.08
N ARG A 144 15.14 -13.61 -6.29
CA ARG A 144 15.56 -13.20 -6.89
C ARG A 144 15.86 -12.64 -7.46
N ASN A 145 16.20 -12.57 -7.61
CA ASN A 145 16.54 -11.88 -8.04
C ASN A 145 16.14 -11.29 -8.80
N ARG A 146 15.96 -11.11 -9.05
CA ARG A 146 15.71 -10.33 -9.69
C ARG A 146 15.95 -9.42 -9.94
N THR A 147 16.54 -9.17 -9.96
CA THR A 147 16.80 -8.23 -10.23
C THR A 147 16.62 -7.69 -10.71
N ARG A 148 16.89 -7.38 -10.94
CA ARG A 148 16.79 -6.69 -11.41
C ARG A 148 16.46 -6.26 -11.60
N ASN A 149 16.78 -6.03 -11.59
CA ASN A 149 16.64 -5.47 -11.79
C ASN A 149 16.03 -5.00 -11.78
N THR A 150 16.20 -4.68 -11.83
CA THR A 150 16.00 -4.11 -11.90
C THR A 150 15.46 -3.64 -11.80
N SER A 151 15.79 -3.37 -11.95
CA SER A 151 15.61 -2.95 -12.01
C SER A 151 14.93 -2.56 -11.90
N VAL A 152 15.27 -2.40 -12.07
CA VAL A 152 15.06 -2.13 -12.06
C VAL A 152 14.64 -1.89 -11.82
N VAL A 153 14.96 -1.69 -12.01
CA VAL A 153 15.01 -1.64 -11.88
C VAL A 153 15.01 -1.65 -11.36
N GLY A 154 15.22 -1.46 -11.29
CA GLY A 154 15.71 -1.63 -11.07
C GLY A 154 15.76 -1.82 -10.44
N ASP A 155 16.42 -1.70 -10.54
CA ASP A 155 16.86 -2.00 -10.18
C ASP A 155 17.05 -2.13 -9.74
N LYS A 156 17.44 -1.98 -9.79
CA LYS A 156 17.98 -2.02 -9.53
C LYS A 156 18.25 -2.15 -9.43
#